data_71a2e163325e4009a9315a8929465f38
#
_entry.id   71a2e163325e4009a9315a8929465f38
#
_cell.length_a   1.000
_cell.length_b   1.000
_cell.length_c   1.000
_cell.angle_alpha   90.00
_cell.angle_beta   90.00
_cell.angle_gamma   90.00
#
_symmetry.space_group_name_H-M   'P 1'
#
loop_
_entity.id
_entity.type
_entity.pdbx_description
1 polymer ?
#
loop_
_entity_poly.entity_id
_entity_poly.type
_entity_poly.pdbx_seq_one_letter_code
_entity_poly.pdbx_strand_id
1 'polypeptide(L)'
;MPITSVQQGVIGQFLAAVLMMLGSDGLLEVAAPMSDDERRDQEVHIRGLFGLGLALQVKTSTYLHLYQHSVHPLLQVQFSVLAERLIDHPLFWYLFAYLDTEKMCLGDPLFLVPSTIVHKHGFLKQEAGRWHIEVQARMSPTAHDVWAPWQVLSRDLGKRVLEIIREAMKNPTAQLPSHLGEAPGLLFVGGR
;
A
#
# COMPACT_ATOMS: atom_id res chain seq x y z
N MET A 1 -25.94 10.90 3.50
CA MET A 1 -25.55 9.73 4.30
C MET A 1 -24.05 9.56 4.18
N PRO A 2 -23.31 9.28 5.25
CA PRO A 2 -21.88 8.99 5.15
C PRO A 2 -21.67 7.70 4.34
N ILE A 3 -20.57 7.62 3.59
CA ILE A 3 -20.19 6.41 2.86
C ILE A 3 -19.85 5.29 3.85
N THR A 4 -20.11 4.04 3.49
CA THR A 4 -19.73 2.86 4.30
C THR A 4 -18.23 2.59 4.17
N SER A 5 -17.66 1.83 5.12
CA SER A 5 -16.24 1.43 5.07
C SER A 5 -15.90 0.64 3.80
N VAL A 6 -16.83 -0.16 3.30
CA VAL A 6 -16.66 -0.90 2.03
C VAL A 6 -16.59 0.05 0.84
N GLN A 7 -17.53 1.01 0.76
CA GLN A 7 -17.52 2.03 -0.30
C GLN A 7 -16.25 2.89 -0.25
N GLN A 8 -15.84 3.29 0.96
CA GLN A 8 -14.58 4.02 1.17
C GLN A 8 -13.37 3.23 0.65
N GLY A 9 -13.29 1.94 0.96
CA GLY A 9 -12.22 1.07 0.46
C GLY A 9 -12.18 1.01 -1.05
N VAL A 10 -13.33 0.74 -1.68
CA VAL A 10 -13.45 0.66 -3.15
C VAL A 10 -13.06 1.99 -3.81
N ILE A 11 -13.57 3.12 -3.32
CA ILE A 11 -13.23 4.45 -3.87
C ILE A 11 -11.74 4.71 -3.75
N GLY A 12 -11.15 4.43 -2.58
CA GLY A 12 -9.72 4.62 -2.35
C GLY A 12 -8.85 3.81 -3.31
N GLN A 13 -9.20 2.55 -3.55
CA GLN A 13 -8.51 1.67 -4.49
C GLN A 13 -8.60 2.21 -5.93
N PHE A 14 -9.78 2.63 -6.39
CA PHE A 14 -9.92 3.20 -7.73
C PHE A 14 -9.13 4.50 -7.92
N LEU A 15 -9.18 5.40 -6.94
CA LEU A 15 -8.40 6.63 -7.00
C LEU A 15 -6.90 6.36 -7.02
N ALA A 16 -6.42 5.42 -6.20
CA ALA A 16 -5.01 5.01 -6.20
C ALA A 16 -4.60 4.44 -7.57
N ALA A 17 -5.42 3.57 -8.18
CA ALA A 17 -5.16 3.01 -9.50
C ALA A 17 -5.06 4.11 -10.57
N VAL A 18 -5.99 5.05 -10.58
CA VAL A 18 -5.98 6.19 -11.51
C VAL A 18 -4.72 7.03 -11.35
N LEU A 19 -4.34 7.37 -10.11
CA LEU A 19 -3.12 8.14 -9.82
C LEU A 19 -1.85 7.41 -10.27
N MET A 20 -1.78 6.09 -10.07
CA MET A 20 -0.63 5.30 -10.52
C MET A 20 -0.53 5.24 -12.05
N MET A 21 -1.64 5.02 -12.74
CA MET A 21 -1.65 4.96 -14.21
C MET A 21 -1.31 6.32 -14.82
N LEU A 22 -1.93 7.41 -14.36
CA LEU A 22 -1.66 8.76 -14.87
C LEU A 22 -0.27 9.25 -14.51
N GLY A 23 0.15 9.07 -13.23
CA GLY A 23 1.47 9.51 -12.75
C GLY A 23 2.66 8.70 -13.30
N SER A 24 2.40 7.63 -14.04
CA SER A 24 3.42 6.83 -14.75
C SER A 24 3.38 7.01 -16.26
N ASP A 25 2.61 7.97 -16.78
CA ASP A 25 2.38 8.17 -18.21
C ASP A 25 1.86 6.89 -18.91
N GLY A 26 1.01 6.12 -18.21
CA GLY A 26 0.43 4.86 -18.71
C GLY A 26 1.42 3.69 -18.77
N LEU A 27 2.57 3.79 -18.12
CA LEU A 27 3.54 2.68 -18.03
C LEU A 27 3.14 1.61 -17.01
N LEU A 28 2.33 1.95 -16.02
CA LEU A 28 1.82 1.00 -15.03
C LEU A 28 0.47 0.45 -15.45
N GLU A 29 0.30 -0.85 -15.28
CA GLU A 29 -0.97 -1.57 -15.32
C GLU A 29 -1.35 -1.96 -13.91
N VAL A 30 -2.61 -1.73 -13.53
CA VAL A 30 -3.15 -2.04 -12.21
C VAL A 30 -4.26 -3.06 -12.37
N ALA A 31 -4.10 -4.22 -11.75
CA ALA A 31 -5.09 -5.27 -11.70
C ALA A 31 -5.64 -5.42 -10.29
N ALA A 32 -6.95 -5.64 -10.16
CA ALA A 32 -7.58 -6.05 -8.91
C ALA A 32 -7.67 -7.58 -8.88
N PRO A 33 -7.12 -8.26 -7.85
CA PRO A 33 -7.28 -9.70 -7.71
C PRO A 33 -8.76 -10.07 -7.54
N MET A 34 -9.18 -11.17 -8.14
CA MET A 34 -10.57 -11.64 -8.03
C MET A 34 -10.85 -12.35 -6.69
N SER A 35 -9.80 -12.75 -5.96
CA SER A 35 -9.91 -13.37 -4.63
C SER A 35 -9.21 -12.50 -3.58
N ASP A 36 -9.82 -12.42 -2.39
CA ASP A 36 -9.25 -11.70 -1.23
C ASP A 36 -8.32 -12.57 -0.38
N ASP A 37 -7.95 -13.77 -0.86
CA ASP A 37 -7.18 -14.74 -0.09
C ASP A 37 -5.80 -14.23 0.31
N GLU A 38 -5.17 -13.40 -0.53
CA GLU A 38 -3.84 -12.83 -0.27
C GLU A 38 -3.89 -11.38 0.23
N ARG A 39 -5.10 -10.81 0.44
CA ARG A 39 -5.34 -9.46 0.97
C ARG A 39 -4.59 -8.34 0.25
N ARG A 40 -4.31 -8.52 -1.01
CA ARG A 40 -3.82 -7.47 -1.89
C ARG A 40 -5.01 -6.85 -2.59
N ASP A 41 -5.15 -5.55 -2.43
CA ASP A 41 -6.22 -4.81 -3.12
C ASP A 41 -5.88 -4.62 -4.60
N GLN A 42 -4.58 -4.56 -4.92
CA GLN A 42 -4.10 -4.31 -6.28
C GLN A 42 -2.76 -5.03 -6.53
N GLU A 43 -2.59 -5.46 -7.77
CA GLU A 43 -1.30 -5.84 -8.35
C GLU A 43 -0.90 -4.80 -9.39
N VAL A 44 0.31 -4.28 -9.25
CA VAL A 44 0.82 -3.22 -10.11
C VAL A 44 2.01 -3.74 -10.89
N HIS A 45 1.91 -3.71 -12.22
CA HIS A 45 2.94 -4.20 -13.14
C HIS A 45 3.39 -3.08 -14.09
N ILE A 46 4.60 -3.20 -14.60
CA ILE A 46 5.03 -2.38 -15.74
C ILE A 46 4.45 -3.02 -17.01
N ARG A 47 3.76 -2.24 -17.81
CA ARG A 47 3.12 -2.70 -19.06
C ARG A 47 4.09 -3.46 -19.95
N GLY A 48 3.71 -4.67 -20.34
CA GLY A 48 4.54 -5.57 -21.15
C GLY A 48 5.61 -6.35 -20.39
N LEU A 49 5.73 -6.17 -19.07
CA LEU A 49 6.64 -6.93 -18.21
C LEU A 49 5.84 -7.77 -17.22
N PHE A 50 5.69 -9.05 -17.49
CA PHE A 50 4.79 -9.96 -16.76
C PHE A 50 5.45 -10.67 -15.57
N GLY A 51 6.75 -10.50 -15.36
CA GLY A 51 7.49 -11.33 -14.41
C GLY A 51 7.59 -10.78 -12.99
N LEU A 52 7.30 -9.50 -12.77
CA LEU A 52 7.42 -8.84 -11.47
C LEU A 52 6.35 -7.78 -11.30
N GLY A 53 5.64 -7.86 -10.19
CA GLY A 53 4.65 -6.86 -9.79
C GLY A 53 4.84 -6.42 -8.34
N LEU A 54 4.24 -5.30 -8.01
CA LEU A 54 4.08 -4.81 -6.65
C LEU A 54 2.67 -5.17 -6.17
N ALA A 55 2.59 -5.88 -5.05
CA ALA A 55 1.32 -6.08 -4.36
C ALA A 55 1.04 -4.86 -3.47
N LEU A 56 -0.11 -4.25 -3.62
CA LEU A 56 -0.50 -3.05 -2.90
C LEU A 56 -1.78 -3.28 -2.12
N GLN A 57 -1.77 -2.87 -0.85
CA GLN A 57 -2.97 -2.77 -0.02
C GLN A 57 -3.27 -1.29 0.24
N VAL A 58 -4.44 -0.83 -0.18
CA VAL A 58 -4.87 0.56 -0.02
C VAL A 58 -5.72 0.68 1.24
N LYS A 59 -5.37 1.60 2.11
CA LYS A 59 -6.11 1.90 3.34
C LYS A 59 -6.34 3.40 3.42
N THR A 60 -7.60 3.79 3.46
CA THR A 60 -7.99 5.20 3.53
C THR A 60 -8.72 5.54 4.82
N SER A 61 -8.64 6.80 5.21
CA SER A 61 -9.48 7.40 6.24
C SER A 61 -10.16 8.63 5.65
N THR A 62 -11.44 8.80 5.93
CA THR A 62 -12.19 10.04 5.62
C THR A 62 -12.07 11.08 6.73
N TYR A 63 -11.22 10.80 7.71
CA TYR A 63 -11.08 11.61 8.91
C TYR A 63 -9.63 11.97 9.16
N LEU A 64 -9.40 13.22 9.53
CA LEU A 64 -8.12 13.71 10.01
C LEU A 64 -8.26 14.15 11.47
N HIS A 65 -7.39 13.67 12.34
CA HIS A 65 -7.38 14.01 13.76
C HIS A 65 -6.56 15.26 14.00
N LEU A 66 -7.15 16.27 14.66
CA LEU A 66 -6.46 17.44 15.16
C LEU A 66 -6.28 17.30 16.66
N TYR A 67 -5.05 17.14 17.11
CA TYR A 67 -4.72 17.17 18.53
C TYR A 67 -4.49 18.61 18.99
N GLN A 68 -4.87 18.93 20.24
CA GLN A 68 -4.87 20.29 20.81
C GLN A 68 -3.54 21.06 20.71
N HIS A 69 -2.42 20.35 20.53
CA HIS A 69 -1.08 20.94 20.43
C HIS A 69 -0.38 20.61 19.09
N SER A 70 -1.08 20.03 18.13
CA SER A 70 -0.51 19.72 16.82
C SER A 70 -0.91 20.78 15.80
N VAL A 71 0.10 21.38 15.16
CA VAL A 71 -0.10 22.34 14.05
C VAL A 71 -0.62 21.63 12.80
N HIS A 72 -0.39 20.32 12.70
CA HIS A 72 -0.73 19.52 11.51
C HIS A 72 -1.70 18.39 11.87
N PRO A 73 -2.69 18.13 11.00
CA PRO A 73 -3.59 17.01 11.19
C PRO A 73 -2.87 15.67 11.07
N LEU A 74 -3.40 14.66 11.73
CA LEU A 74 -2.93 13.28 11.69
C LEU A 74 -3.89 12.42 10.87
N LEU A 75 -3.34 11.71 9.91
CA LEU A 75 -3.98 10.58 9.29
C LEU A 75 -3.88 9.39 10.24
N GLN A 76 -5.02 8.87 10.69
CA GLN A 76 -5.09 7.65 11.48
C GLN A 76 -5.81 6.58 10.68
N VAL A 77 -5.16 5.44 10.52
CA VAL A 77 -5.72 4.27 9.83
C VAL A 77 -5.59 3.06 10.72
N GLN A 78 -6.69 2.35 10.93
CA GLN A 78 -6.75 1.12 11.71
C GLN A 78 -7.31 0.00 10.85
N PHE A 79 -6.69 -1.17 10.93
CA PHE A 79 -7.18 -2.37 10.25
C PHE A 79 -6.74 -3.62 11.00
N SER A 80 -7.35 -4.76 10.68
CA SER A 80 -6.96 -6.04 11.27
C SER A 80 -6.72 -7.08 10.21
N VAL A 81 -5.76 -7.97 10.47
CA VAL A 81 -5.40 -9.08 9.60
C VAL A 81 -5.28 -10.37 10.42
N LEU A 82 -5.68 -11.52 9.86
CA LEU A 82 -5.43 -12.81 10.49
C LEU A 82 -3.91 -13.01 10.63
N ALA A 83 -3.46 -13.52 11.77
CA ALA A 83 -2.04 -13.66 12.06
C ALA A 83 -1.32 -14.53 11.02
N GLU A 84 -1.96 -15.57 10.54
CA GLU A 84 -1.49 -16.49 9.49
C GLU A 84 -1.44 -15.86 8.08
N ARG A 85 -2.09 -14.69 7.90
CA ARG A 85 -2.18 -13.96 6.63
C ARG A 85 -1.42 -12.63 6.66
N LEU A 86 -0.60 -12.40 7.67
CA LEU A 86 0.27 -11.23 7.71
C LEU A 86 1.42 -11.42 6.72
N ILE A 87 1.46 -10.60 5.68
CA ILE A 87 2.48 -10.69 4.64
C ILE A 87 3.57 -9.66 4.95
N ASP A 88 4.78 -10.16 5.24
CA ASP A 88 5.98 -9.34 5.39
C ASP A 88 6.92 -9.61 4.21
N HIS A 89 6.83 -8.78 3.18
CA HIS A 89 7.55 -9.00 1.93
C HIS A 89 7.97 -7.66 1.30
N PRO A 90 9.18 -7.55 0.71
CA PRO A 90 9.67 -6.32 0.09
C PRO A 90 8.81 -5.77 -1.05
N LEU A 91 8.03 -6.63 -1.71
CA LEU A 91 7.11 -6.24 -2.78
C LEU A 91 5.64 -6.16 -2.33
N PHE A 92 5.38 -6.27 -1.02
CA PHE A 92 4.07 -6.02 -0.46
C PHE A 92 4.08 -4.66 0.25
N TRP A 93 3.28 -3.72 -0.25
CA TRP A 93 3.27 -2.34 0.20
C TRP A 93 1.87 -1.92 0.65
N TYR A 94 1.84 -0.96 1.54
CA TYR A 94 0.61 -0.27 1.94
C TYR A 94 0.60 1.15 1.39
N LEU A 95 -0.56 1.57 0.90
CA LEU A 95 -0.86 2.97 0.61
C LEU A 95 -1.85 3.49 1.64
N PHE A 96 -1.39 4.37 2.52
CA PHE A 96 -2.26 5.08 3.45
C PHE A 96 -2.58 6.46 2.91
N ALA A 97 -3.88 6.83 2.91
CA ALA A 97 -4.31 8.10 2.35
C ALA A 97 -5.52 8.69 3.09
N TYR A 98 -5.59 10.00 3.15
CA TYR A 98 -6.82 10.71 3.45
C TYR A 98 -7.70 10.76 2.20
N LEU A 99 -8.94 10.28 2.33
CA LEU A 99 -9.94 10.39 1.28
C LEU A 99 -10.79 11.63 1.53
N ASP A 100 -10.56 12.68 0.77
CA ASP A 100 -11.38 13.88 0.75
C ASP A 100 -12.64 13.60 -0.08
N THR A 101 -13.75 13.35 0.62
CA THR A 101 -15.02 12.99 -0.02
C THR A 101 -15.72 14.18 -0.68
N GLU A 102 -15.39 15.40 -0.28
CA GLU A 102 -15.93 16.62 -0.89
C GLU A 102 -15.26 16.90 -2.23
N LYS A 103 -13.93 16.75 -2.28
CA LYS A 103 -13.14 16.95 -3.50
C LYS A 103 -13.04 15.69 -4.35
N MET A 104 -13.50 14.56 -3.85
CA MET A 104 -13.39 13.25 -4.51
C MET A 104 -11.95 12.92 -4.92
N CYS A 105 -10.99 13.12 -4.02
CA CYS A 105 -9.58 12.87 -4.27
C CYS A 105 -8.88 12.29 -3.04
N LEU A 106 -7.67 11.76 -3.25
CA LEU A 106 -6.76 11.44 -2.15
C LEU A 106 -5.97 12.69 -1.80
N GLY A 107 -6.01 13.10 -0.51
CA GLY A 107 -5.34 14.30 -0.01
C GLY A 107 -3.85 14.07 0.22
N ASP A 108 -3.04 15.04 -0.16
CA ASP A 108 -1.59 15.02 0.02
C ASP A 108 -1.16 15.37 1.45
N PRO A 109 -0.04 14.78 1.93
CA PRO A 109 0.72 13.71 1.31
C PRO A 109 0.05 12.34 1.46
N LEU A 110 0.29 11.43 0.49
CA LEU A 110 0.05 10.01 0.64
C LEU A 110 1.23 9.34 1.33
N PHE A 111 1.04 8.14 1.89
CA PHE A 111 2.12 7.37 2.51
C PHE A 111 2.22 6.00 1.84
N LEU A 112 3.24 5.82 1.02
CA LEU A 112 3.54 4.56 0.34
C LEU A 112 4.63 3.83 1.12
N VAL A 113 4.24 2.81 1.91
CA VAL A 113 5.07 2.22 2.95
C VAL A 113 5.23 0.71 2.72
N PRO A 114 6.45 0.14 2.70
CA PRO A 114 6.64 -1.30 2.61
C PRO A 114 6.08 -2.01 3.86
N SER A 115 5.56 -3.22 3.69
CA SER A 115 4.96 -4.00 4.78
C SER A 115 5.91 -4.19 5.97
N THR A 116 7.20 -4.46 5.69
CA THR A 116 8.26 -4.59 6.70
C THR A 116 8.38 -3.38 7.63
N ILE A 117 8.19 -2.17 7.10
CA ILE A 117 8.23 -0.92 7.88
C ILE A 117 6.93 -0.73 8.67
N VAL A 118 5.77 -1.05 8.07
CA VAL A 118 4.47 -0.97 8.76
C VAL A 118 4.46 -1.92 9.95
N HIS A 119 4.93 -3.15 9.77
CA HIS A 119 4.97 -4.15 10.83
C HIS A 119 6.01 -3.84 11.91
N LYS A 120 7.06 -3.09 11.58
CA LYS A 120 8.08 -2.68 12.53
C LYS A 120 7.67 -1.46 13.38
N HIS A 121 6.95 -0.52 12.80
CA HIS A 121 6.71 0.81 13.40
C HIS A 121 5.23 1.12 13.67
N GLY A 122 4.30 0.37 13.10
CA GLY A 122 2.89 0.47 13.45
C GLY A 122 2.63 0.02 14.88
N PHE A 123 1.57 0.54 15.49
CA PHE A 123 1.08 -0.02 16.75
C PHE A 123 0.43 -1.37 16.44
N LEU A 124 1.05 -2.45 16.92
CA LEU A 124 0.58 -3.80 16.68
C LEU A 124 0.08 -4.41 17.99
N LYS A 125 -1.16 -4.90 17.99
CA LYS A 125 -1.74 -5.70 19.06
C LYS A 125 -2.27 -6.99 18.48
N GLN A 126 -1.83 -8.12 19.02
CA GLN A 126 -2.39 -9.41 18.65
C GLN A 126 -3.53 -9.79 19.62
N GLU A 127 -4.70 -10.08 19.07
CA GLU A 127 -5.87 -10.47 19.83
C GLU A 127 -6.73 -11.46 19.01
N ALA A 128 -7.19 -12.52 19.64
CA ALA A 128 -8.05 -13.54 19.01
C ALA A 128 -7.55 -14.03 17.64
N GLY A 129 -6.25 -14.30 17.49
CA GLY A 129 -5.65 -14.77 16.25
C GLY A 129 -5.54 -13.72 15.13
N ARG A 130 -5.75 -12.45 15.46
CA ARG A 130 -5.64 -11.32 14.52
C ARG A 130 -4.61 -10.32 14.99
N TRP A 131 -3.89 -9.74 14.06
CA TRP A 131 -3.14 -8.50 14.27
C TRP A 131 -4.05 -7.29 14.05
N HIS A 132 -4.11 -6.42 15.02
CA HIS A 132 -4.67 -5.09 14.91
C HIS A 132 -3.53 -4.12 14.69
N ILE A 133 -3.56 -3.43 13.56
CA ILE A 133 -2.49 -2.54 13.13
C ILE A 133 -3.06 -1.13 13.07
N GLU A 134 -2.35 -0.20 13.69
CA GLU A 134 -2.68 1.21 13.64
C GLU A 134 -1.47 2.02 13.16
N VAL A 135 -1.72 2.89 12.21
CA VAL A 135 -0.76 3.84 11.66
C VAL A 135 -1.27 5.26 11.92
N GLN A 136 -0.42 6.08 12.52
CA GLN A 136 -0.67 7.50 12.76
C GLN A 136 0.43 8.32 12.09
N ALA A 137 0.10 9.05 11.03
CA ALA A 137 1.04 9.80 10.22
C ALA A 137 0.66 11.27 10.10
N ARG A 138 1.60 12.17 10.24
CA ARG A 138 1.36 13.61 10.13
C ARG A 138 1.20 14.03 8.68
N MET A 139 0.09 14.69 8.37
CA MET A 139 -0.23 15.25 7.06
C MET A 139 0.53 16.58 6.83
N SER A 140 1.86 16.50 6.83
CA SER A 140 2.71 17.66 6.59
C SER A 140 3.99 17.26 5.87
N PRO A 141 4.40 17.98 4.82
CA PRO A 141 5.67 17.74 4.13
C PRO A 141 6.91 18.01 5.02
N THR A 142 6.74 18.76 6.11
CA THR A 142 7.79 19.04 7.09
C THR A 142 7.73 18.16 8.33
N ALA A 143 6.96 17.07 8.27
CA ALA A 143 6.90 16.10 9.36
C ALA A 143 8.26 15.39 9.54
N HIS A 144 8.55 15.03 10.79
CA HIS A 144 9.74 14.27 11.18
C HIS A 144 9.38 12.96 11.89
N ASP A 145 8.15 12.48 11.71
CA ASP A 145 7.76 11.18 12.23
C ASP A 145 8.36 10.03 11.40
N VAL A 146 8.21 8.82 11.88
CA VAL A 146 8.73 7.60 11.23
C VAL A 146 8.15 7.37 9.83
N TRP A 147 7.01 7.99 9.51
CA TRP A 147 6.32 7.88 8.23
C TRP A 147 6.77 8.93 7.20
N ALA A 148 7.43 9.99 7.64
CA ALA A 148 7.87 11.09 6.77
C ALA A 148 8.72 10.64 5.56
N PRO A 149 9.65 9.66 5.67
CA PRO A 149 10.43 9.18 4.52
C PRO A 149 9.59 8.50 3.44
N TRP A 150 8.36 8.10 3.77
CA TRP A 150 7.46 7.36 2.89
C TRP A 150 6.35 8.23 2.29
N GLN A 151 6.44 9.52 2.51
CA GLN A 151 5.51 10.49 1.90
C GLN A 151 5.72 10.55 0.39
N VAL A 152 4.60 10.64 -0.33
CA VAL A 152 4.57 10.85 -1.77
C VAL A 152 3.41 11.77 -2.12
N LEU A 153 3.60 12.68 -3.04
CA LEU A 153 2.49 13.48 -3.56
C LEU A 153 1.63 12.63 -4.50
N SER A 154 0.34 12.87 -4.53
CA SER A 154 -0.60 12.13 -5.38
C SER A 154 -0.18 12.12 -6.85
N ARG A 155 0.28 13.26 -7.36
CA ARG A 155 0.81 13.40 -8.74
C ARG A 155 2.06 12.56 -9.03
N ASP A 156 2.85 12.24 -8.00
CA ASP A 156 4.13 11.53 -8.12
C ASP A 156 3.99 10.03 -7.78
N LEU A 157 2.80 9.57 -7.36
CA LEU A 157 2.57 8.19 -6.91
C LEU A 157 2.96 7.17 -7.99
N GLY A 158 2.50 7.36 -9.23
CA GLY A 158 2.81 6.44 -10.34
C GLY A 158 4.30 6.36 -10.63
N LYS A 159 4.99 7.49 -10.65
CA LYS A 159 6.44 7.55 -10.82
C LYS A 159 7.16 6.80 -9.70
N ARG A 160 6.74 7.01 -8.44
CA ARG A 160 7.35 6.36 -7.29
C ARG A 160 7.17 4.84 -7.31
N VAL A 161 5.98 4.35 -7.64
CA VAL A 161 5.71 2.92 -7.80
C VAL A 161 6.56 2.32 -8.93
N LEU A 162 6.68 3.01 -10.06
CA LEU A 162 7.54 2.59 -11.17
C LEU A 162 9.01 2.46 -10.77
N GLU A 163 9.52 3.40 -9.97
CA GLU A 163 10.89 3.35 -9.41
C GLU A 163 11.08 2.14 -8.51
N ILE A 164 10.13 1.84 -7.61
CA ILE A 164 10.16 0.69 -6.71
C ILE A 164 10.24 -0.62 -7.52
N ILE A 165 9.37 -0.79 -8.51
CA ILE A 165 9.37 -2.00 -9.34
C ILE A 165 10.69 -2.13 -10.10
N ARG A 166 11.19 -1.04 -10.71
CA ARG A 166 12.47 -1.05 -11.42
C ARG A 166 13.66 -1.37 -10.52
N GLU A 167 13.66 -0.87 -9.29
CA GLU A 167 14.71 -1.20 -8.33
C GLU A 167 14.66 -2.67 -7.93
N ALA A 168 13.46 -3.20 -7.70
CA ALA A 168 13.26 -4.60 -7.41
C ALA A 168 13.73 -5.52 -8.56
N MET A 169 13.55 -5.11 -9.80
CA MET A 169 14.02 -5.87 -10.99
C MET A 169 15.55 -6.01 -11.06
N LYS A 170 16.31 -5.11 -10.43
CA LYS A 170 17.79 -5.22 -10.41
C LYS A 170 18.29 -6.37 -9.53
N ASN A 171 17.48 -6.82 -8.55
CA ASN A 171 17.81 -7.87 -7.60
C ASN A 171 16.73 -8.97 -7.56
N PRO A 172 16.53 -9.73 -8.65
CA PRO A 172 15.40 -10.66 -8.74
C PRO A 172 15.47 -11.84 -7.75
N THR A 173 16.64 -12.24 -7.29
CA THR A 173 16.85 -13.37 -6.35
C THR A 173 16.39 -13.07 -4.91
N ALA A 174 16.29 -11.81 -4.52
CA ALA A 174 15.82 -11.43 -3.18
C ALA A 174 14.28 -11.46 -3.02
N GLN A 175 13.54 -11.86 -4.05
CA GLN A 175 12.12 -11.59 -4.18
C GLN A 175 11.22 -12.82 -4.11
N LEU A 176 11.79 -14.04 -4.15
CA LEU A 176 11.02 -15.26 -4.02
C LEU A 176 10.84 -15.58 -2.53
N PRO A 177 9.61 -15.58 -2.00
CA PRO A 177 9.37 -16.10 -0.66
C PRO A 177 9.83 -17.55 -0.59
N SER A 178 10.57 -17.91 0.45
CA SER A 178 11.14 -19.26 0.62
C SER A 178 10.07 -20.36 0.57
N HIS A 179 8.84 -20.06 0.95
CA HIS A 179 7.73 -21.02 0.95
C HIS A 179 7.11 -21.26 -0.44
N LEU A 180 7.33 -20.40 -1.43
CA LEU A 180 6.83 -20.59 -2.79
C LEU A 180 7.61 -21.70 -3.54
N GLY A 181 8.85 -21.99 -3.14
CA GLY A 181 9.62 -23.11 -3.67
C GLY A 181 9.06 -24.49 -3.31
N GLU A 182 8.19 -24.55 -2.27
CA GLU A 182 7.62 -25.79 -1.75
C GLU A 182 6.13 -25.97 -2.14
N ALA A 183 5.54 -25.00 -2.84
CA ALA A 183 4.13 -25.09 -3.21
C ALA A 183 3.90 -26.15 -4.30
N PRO A 184 3.02 -27.16 -4.07
CA PRO A 184 2.72 -28.18 -5.06
C PRO A 184 2.15 -27.56 -6.34
N GLY A 185 2.78 -27.82 -7.46
CA GLY A 185 2.32 -27.37 -8.78
C GLY A 185 2.95 -26.08 -9.31
N LEU A 186 3.86 -25.43 -8.56
CA LEU A 186 4.67 -24.33 -9.07
C LEU A 186 5.90 -24.87 -9.81
N LEU A 187 5.88 -24.77 -11.14
CA LEU A 187 7.04 -25.07 -11.98
C LEU A 187 7.84 -23.76 -12.17
N PHE A 188 8.96 -23.63 -11.46
CA PHE A 188 9.94 -22.58 -11.77
C PHE A 188 10.69 -22.97 -13.04
N VAL A 189 10.37 -22.36 -14.17
CA VAL A 189 11.20 -22.43 -15.35
C VAL A 189 12.40 -21.52 -15.10
N GLY A 190 13.44 -22.07 -14.51
CA GLY A 190 14.72 -21.36 -14.35
C GLY A 190 15.27 -21.03 -15.72
N GLY A 191 15.28 -19.74 -16.05
CA GLY A 191 16.05 -19.25 -17.19
C GLY A 191 17.54 -19.53 -16.92
N ARG A 192 18.19 -20.21 -17.85
CA ARG A 192 19.64 -20.30 -17.96
C ARG A 192 20.24 -18.98 -18.45
#